data_551974c2489d0c6f6b504db93fd38809
#
_entry.id   551974c2489d0c6f6b504db93fd38809
#
_cell.length_a   1.000
_cell.length_b   1.000
_cell.length_c   1.000
_cell.angle_alpha   90.00
_cell.angle_beta   90.00
_cell.angle_gamma   90.00
#
_symmetry.space_group_name_H-M   'P 1'
#
loop_
_entity.id
_entity.type
_entity.pdbx_description
1 polymer ?
#
loop_
_entity_poly.entity_id
_entity_poly.type
_entity_poly.pdbx_seq_one_letter_code
_entity_poly.pdbx_strand_id
1 'polypeptide(L)'
;MNRTRFTFIFFVKRGKLLKNGEAPICLRITVNGIAVESQIKRSVPPEAWDQNTQSVKGRDRRAQETNECIRMLKIRTLQIHRDLELSGAHFTARLIMNKVFSAEEKRTLLSIFRRHNDDIRKLIGIELEKRTVTRYDSCCRYMEDMIKAVYGKDDVTLAEVNGEFVRHYEMHLKVVRGCQANTVIRYMKCFKKVIHMALANEWMTKDPFVGIHFSAKPVNKDVLTKDELDILIKRQFRIKRLEYVRDVFLFCCFTGIAYIDAYALRAEHIVRDNKGDLWIKKTREKTDI
;
A
#
# COMPACT_ATOMS: atom_id res chain seq x y z
N MET A 1 7.00 -26.26 -30.01
CA MET A 1 7.26 -25.01 -29.25
C MET A 1 8.26 -24.18 -30.01
N ASN A 2 7.86 -23.02 -30.56
CA ASN A 2 8.78 -22.09 -31.21
C ASN A 2 9.71 -21.49 -30.16
N ARG A 3 11.00 -21.87 -30.22
CA ARG A 3 12.02 -21.36 -29.28
C ARG A 3 12.27 -19.89 -29.60
N THR A 4 11.90 -18.98 -28.71
CA THR A 4 12.13 -17.53 -28.87
C THR A 4 13.63 -17.26 -28.91
N ARG A 5 14.12 -16.69 -30.02
CA ARG A 5 15.55 -16.35 -30.18
C ARG A 5 15.83 -15.02 -29.48
N PHE A 6 16.63 -15.06 -28.42
CA PHE A 6 17.02 -13.91 -27.63
C PHE A 6 18.54 -13.70 -27.68
N THR A 7 18.97 -12.46 -27.94
CA THR A 7 20.37 -12.06 -27.87
C THR A 7 20.48 -10.62 -27.34
N PHE A 8 21.58 -10.29 -26.70
CA PHE A 8 21.89 -8.91 -26.33
C PHE A 8 23.40 -8.64 -26.39
N ILE A 9 23.77 -7.41 -26.71
CA ILE A 9 25.16 -6.95 -26.82
C ILE A 9 25.30 -5.53 -26.26
N PHE A 10 26.48 -5.24 -25.71
CA PHE A 10 26.91 -3.88 -25.42
C PHE A 10 27.87 -3.41 -26.52
N PHE A 11 27.73 -2.14 -26.90
CA PHE A 11 28.55 -1.54 -27.94
C PHE A 11 28.61 -0.03 -27.76
N VAL A 12 29.60 0.62 -28.38
CA VAL A 12 29.72 2.08 -28.40
C VAL A 12 29.27 2.64 -29.76
N LYS A 13 28.52 3.76 -29.75
CA LYS A 13 28.11 4.46 -30.97
C LYS A 13 29.21 5.42 -31.43
N ARG A 14 30.20 4.90 -32.19
CA ARG A 14 31.33 5.70 -32.74
C ARG A 14 30.90 6.84 -33.65
N GLY A 15 29.78 6.70 -34.34
CA GLY A 15 29.23 7.72 -35.23
C GLY A 15 28.47 8.87 -34.53
N LYS A 16 28.32 8.81 -33.19
CA LYS A 16 27.59 9.83 -32.41
C LYS A 16 28.38 10.16 -31.14
N LEU A 17 29.48 10.88 -31.30
CA LEU A 17 30.29 11.35 -30.18
C LEU A 17 29.59 12.45 -29.40
N LEU A 18 29.83 12.46 -28.11
CA LEU A 18 29.40 13.51 -27.17
C LEU A 18 30.30 14.76 -27.34
N LYS A 19 29.90 15.89 -26.76
CA LYS A 19 30.70 17.14 -26.83
C LYS A 19 32.11 17.01 -26.26
N ASN A 20 32.35 16.02 -25.38
CA ASN A 20 33.66 15.71 -24.81
C ASN A 20 34.48 14.69 -25.61
N GLY A 21 34.09 14.35 -26.85
CA GLY A 21 34.77 13.39 -27.72
C GLY A 21 34.54 11.92 -27.37
N GLU A 22 33.76 11.59 -26.35
CA GLU A 22 33.47 10.23 -25.94
C GLU A 22 32.28 9.62 -26.72
N ALA A 23 32.32 8.30 -26.90
CA ALA A 23 31.22 7.55 -27.50
C ALA A 23 30.30 7.00 -26.39
N PRO A 24 28.96 7.17 -26.53
CA PRO A 24 28.02 6.61 -25.57
C PRO A 24 27.97 5.09 -25.70
N ILE A 25 27.94 4.39 -24.54
CA ILE A 25 27.76 2.95 -24.47
C ILE A 25 26.25 2.64 -24.56
N CYS A 26 25.90 1.68 -25.42
CA CYS A 26 24.52 1.26 -25.65
C CYS A 26 24.36 -0.23 -25.38
N LEU A 27 23.19 -0.60 -24.91
CA LEU A 27 22.68 -1.97 -24.87
C LEU A 27 21.72 -2.15 -26.06
N ARG A 28 21.93 -3.21 -26.85
CA ARG A 28 21.02 -3.68 -27.88
C ARG A 28 20.46 -5.03 -27.44
N ILE A 29 19.14 -5.16 -27.45
CA ILE A 29 18.43 -6.40 -27.16
C ILE A 29 17.68 -6.78 -28.43
N THR A 30 17.82 -8.05 -28.86
CA THR A 30 17.14 -8.59 -30.05
C THR A 30 16.30 -9.78 -29.65
N VAL A 31 15.01 -9.77 -30.00
CA VAL A 31 14.07 -10.87 -29.80
C VAL A 31 13.43 -11.18 -31.16
N ASN A 32 13.57 -12.41 -31.62
CA ASN A 32 13.01 -12.90 -32.90
C ASN A 32 13.36 -11.97 -34.09
N GLY A 33 14.61 -11.47 -34.13
CA GLY A 33 15.10 -10.58 -35.18
C GLY A 33 14.78 -9.10 -35.01
N ILE A 34 13.91 -8.71 -34.08
CA ILE A 34 13.57 -7.31 -33.82
C ILE A 34 14.51 -6.77 -32.73
N ALA A 35 15.28 -5.74 -33.07
CA ALA A 35 16.26 -5.13 -32.18
C ALA A 35 15.76 -3.81 -31.59
N VAL A 36 16.07 -3.56 -30.33
CA VAL A 36 15.85 -2.27 -29.63
C VAL A 36 17.14 -1.87 -28.94
N GLU A 37 17.48 -0.58 -29.00
CA GLU A 37 18.70 -0.03 -28.40
C GLU A 37 18.37 1.03 -27.37
N SER A 38 19.20 1.10 -26.31
CA SER A 38 19.15 2.17 -25.32
C SER A 38 20.54 2.48 -24.79
N GLN A 39 20.81 3.75 -24.46
CA GLN A 39 22.06 4.17 -23.82
C GLN A 39 22.05 3.81 -22.33
N ILE A 40 23.20 3.37 -21.80
CA ILE A 40 23.35 3.04 -20.38
C ILE A 40 23.77 4.24 -19.51
N LYS A 41 23.67 5.48 -20.06
CA LYS A 41 24.11 6.73 -19.42
C LYS A 41 25.60 6.71 -18.99
N ARG A 42 26.42 6.00 -19.73
CA ARG A 42 27.88 5.96 -19.61
C ARG A 42 28.49 6.18 -20.98
N SER A 43 29.69 6.78 -21.02
CA SER A 43 30.43 7.05 -22.23
C SER A 43 31.91 6.80 -22.00
N VAL A 44 32.62 6.45 -23.05
CA VAL A 44 34.08 6.17 -23.01
C VAL A 44 34.74 6.68 -24.27
N PRO A 45 36.06 7.00 -24.27
CA PRO A 45 36.80 7.20 -25.47
C PRO A 45 36.69 5.97 -26.39
N PRO A 46 36.45 6.15 -27.72
CA PRO A 46 36.24 5.02 -28.64
C PRO A 46 37.36 3.98 -28.63
N GLU A 47 38.61 4.39 -28.36
CA GLU A 47 39.82 3.54 -28.32
C GLU A 47 39.85 2.67 -27.05
N ALA A 48 39.25 3.16 -25.98
CA ALA A 48 39.19 2.44 -24.69
C ALA A 48 38.15 1.31 -24.70
N TRP A 49 37.30 1.19 -25.73
CA TRP A 49 36.30 0.15 -25.84
C TRP A 49 36.83 -1.13 -26.47
N ASP A 50 36.64 -2.26 -25.81
CA ASP A 50 36.88 -3.58 -26.39
C ASP A 50 35.54 -4.23 -26.78
N GLN A 51 35.33 -4.41 -28.06
CA GLN A 51 34.07 -4.99 -28.58
C GLN A 51 33.96 -6.49 -28.33
N ASN A 52 35.09 -7.21 -28.26
CA ASN A 52 35.10 -8.65 -28.08
C ASN A 52 34.67 -9.03 -26.65
N THR A 53 35.21 -8.33 -25.66
CA THR A 53 34.86 -8.52 -24.26
C THR A 53 33.63 -7.70 -23.85
N GLN A 54 33.19 -6.75 -24.68
CA GLN A 54 32.14 -5.78 -24.38
C GLN A 54 32.40 -5.06 -23.05
N SER A 55 33.61 -4.51 -22.92
CA SER A 55 34.11 -3.86 -21.71
C SER A 55 35.05 -2.70 -22.05
N VAL A 56 35.28 -1.85 -21.06
CA VAL A 56 36.23 -0.74 -21.13
C VAL A 56 37.62 -1.24 -20.75
N LYS A 57 38.61 -0.95 -21.60
CA LYS A 57 40.03 -1.21 -21.34
C LYS A 57 40.55 -0.26 -20.26
N GLY A 58 41.50 -0.73 -19.44
CA GLY A 58 42.10 0.07 -18.37
C GLY A 58 41.75 -0.46 -16.99
N ARG A 59 42.49 0.04 -15.98
CA ARG A 59 42.33 -0.32 -14.57
C ARG A 59 42.02 0.89 -13.69
N ASP A 60 41.77 2.03 -14.31
CA ASP A 60 41.38 3.24 -13.60
C ASP A 60 39.98 3.08 -13.00
N ARG A 61 39.70 3.86 -11.99
CA ARG A 61 38.45 3.80 -11.23
C ARG A 61 37.22 3.95 -12.13
N ARG A 62 37.28 4.82 -13.13
CA ARG A 62 36.18 5.06 -14.08
C ARG A 62 35.88 3.85 -14.97
N ALA A 63 36.94 3.18 -15.47
CA ALA A 63 36.80 1.94 -16.23
C ALA A 63 36.21 0.82 -15.37
N GLN A 64 36.67 0.67 -14.12
CA GLN A 64 36.14 -0.31 -13.19
C GLN A 64 34.66 -0.08 -12.89
N GLU A 65 34.27 1.14 -12.53
CA GLU A 65 32.85 1.49 -12.25
C GLU A 65 31.94 1.27 -13.49
N THR A 66 32.48 1.55 -14.70
CA THR A 66 31.73 1.34 -15.94
C THR A 66 31.56 -0.15 -16.25
N ASN A 67 32.64 -0.93 -16.09
CA ASN A 67 32.60 -2.37 -16.29
C ASN A 67 31.70 -3.07 -15.27
N GLU A 68 31.68 -2.62 -14.02
CA GLU A 68 30.75 -3.11 -13.01
C GLU A 68 29.29 -2.80 -13.38
N CYS A 69 29.00 -1.60 -13.87
CA CYS A 69 27.68 -1.23 -14.35
C CYS A 69 27.22 -2.15 -15.52
N ILE A 70 28.13 -2.41 -16.48
CA ILE A 70 27.86 -3.33 -17.60
C ILE A 70 27.59 -4.75 -17.09
N ARG A 71 28.37 -5.23 -16.13
CA ARG A 71 28.20 -6.55 -15.51
C ARG A 71 26.83 -6.68 -14.84
N MET A 72 26.44 -5.69 -14.06
CA MET A 72 25.13 -5.65 -13.40
C MET A 72 23.97 -5.65 -14.40
N LEU A 73 24.09 -4.87 -15.49
CA LEU A 73 23.09 -4.85 -16.55
C LEU A 73 23.02 -6.18 -17.32
N LYS A 74 24.16 -6.87 -17.55
CA LYS A 74 24.18 -8.23 -18.17
C LYS A 74 23.39 -9.21 -17.30
N ILE A 75 23.69 -9.27 -15.99
CA ILE A 75 23.00 -10.16 -15.02
C ILE A 75 21.49 -9.85 -15.02
N ARG A 76 21.12 -8.58 -14.89
CA ARG A 76 19.70 -8.16 -14.85
C ARG A 76 18.96 -8.52 -16.14
N THR A 77 19.59 -8.32 -17.31
CA THR A 77 18.99 -8.66 -18.60
C THR A 77 18.71 -10.14 -18.74
N LEU A 78 19.66 -11.00 -18.32
CA LEU A 78 19.49 -12.45 -18.29
C LEU A 78 18.40 -12.89 -17.31
N GLN A 79 18.34 -12.30 -16.13
CA GLN A 79 17.33 -12.64 -15.13
C GLN A 79 15.91 -12.30 -15.61
N ILE A 80 15.71 -11.10 -16.15
CA ILE A 80 14.44 -10.68 -16.73
C ILE A 80 13.99 -11.62 -17.87
N HIS A 81 14.92 -12.00 -18.76
CA HIS A 81 14.62 -12.93 -19.82
C HIS A 81 14.18 -14.30 -19.26
N ARG A 82 14.91 -14.85 -18.29
CA ARG A 82 14.60 -16.13 -17.63
C ARG A 82 13.23 -16.11 -16.96
N ASP A 83 12.92 -15.03 -16.23
CA ASP A 83 11.63 -14.89 -15.55
C ASP A 83 10.46 -14.85 -16.55
N LEU A 84 10.65 -14.17 -17.70
CA LEU A 84 9.66 -14.13 -18.76
C LEU A 84 9.49 -15.47 -19.48
N GLU A 85 10.57 -16.24 -19.71
CA GLU A 85 10.49 -17.61 -20.24
C GLU A 85 9.72 -18.55 -19.30
N LEU A 86 10.04 -18.49 -18.00
CA LEU A 86 9.39 -19.34 -16.98
C LEU A 86 7.91 -19.01 -16.82
N SER A 87 7.52 -17.75 -16.97
CA SER A 87 6.11 -17.34 -16.90
C SER A 87 5.29 -17.73 -18.14
N GLY A 88 5.92 -18.23 -19.20
CA GLY A 88 5.25 -18.57 -20.47
C GLY A 88 4.67 -17.35 -21.22
N ALA A 89 4.94 -16.14 -20.77
CA ALA A 89 4.41 -14.92 -21.37
C ALA A 89 5.13 -14.58 -22.69
N HIS A 90 4.38 -14.10 -23.69
CA HIS A 90 4.97 -13.50 -24.88
C HIS A 90 5.70 -12.19 -24.53
N PHE A 91 6.96 -12.09 -24.92
CA PHE A 91 7.76 -10.90 -24.66
C PHE A 91 8.44 -10.37 -25.92
N THR A 92 8.68 -9.07 -25.92
CA THR A 92 9.36 -8.33 -27.00
C THR A 92 10.67 -7.72 -26.49
N ALA A 93 11.59 -7.39 -27.41
CA ALA A 93 12.82 -6.68 -27.06
C ALA A 93 12.55 -5.35 -26.32
N ARG A 94 11.47 -4.65 -26.67
CA ARG A 94 11.03 -3.43 -26.01
C ARG A 94 10.60 -3.67 -24.55
N LEU A 95 9.86 -4.75 -24.29
CA LEU A 95 9.43 -5.10 -22.93
C LEU A 95 10.63 -5.38 -22.03
N ILE A 96 11.60 -6.19 -22.52
CA ILE A 96 12.82 -6.48 -21.76
C ILE A 96 13.61 -5.18 -21.54
N MET A 97 13.82 -4.36 -22.58
CA MET A 97 14.54 -3.09 -22.48
C MET A 97 13.91 -2.17 -21.42
N ASN A 98 12.58 -2.03 -21.44
CA ASN A 98 11.86 -1.25 -20.45
C ASN A 98 12.07 -1.80 -19.04
N LYS A 99 11.99 -3.12 -18.83
CA LYS A 99 12.23 -3.74 -17.53
C LYS A 99 13.69 -3.61 -17.06
N VAL A 100 14.68 -3.63 -17.98
CA VAL A 100 16.11 -3.44 -17.66
C VAL A 100 16.38 -2.02 -17.18
N PHE A 101 15.81 -1.03 -17.87
CA PHE A 101 16.01 0.40 -17.57
C PHE A 101 14.92 1.04 -16.74
N SER A 102 13.75 0.40 -16.60
CA SER A 102 12.91 0.81 -15.49
C SER A 102 13.78 0.65 -14.25
N ALA A 103 14.17 1.79 -13.66
CA ALA A 103 14.41 1.75 -12.24
C ALA A 103 13.23 0.94 -11.69
N GLU A 104 13.48 -0.18 -11.01
CA GLU A 104 12.53 -0.56 -9.98
C GLU A 104 12.40 0.74 -9.19
N GLU A 105 11.28 1.43 -9.34
CA GLU A 105 10.88 2.35 -8.30
C GLU A 105 11.06 1.51 -7.05
N LYS A 106 12.08 1.83 -6.26
CA LYS A 106 12.29 1.17 -4.98
C LYS A 106 11.02 1.45 -4.23
N ARG A 107 10.03 0.55 -4.43
CA ARG A 107 8.73 0.70 -3.81
C ARG A 107 8.98 0.62 -2.33
N THR A 108 8.87 1.75 -1.70
CA THR A 108 9.05 1.89 -0.27
C THR A 108 7.72 1.73 0.41
N LEU A 109 7.72 1.31 1.66
CA LEU A 109 6.52 1.02 2.41
C LEU A 109 5.58 2.23 2.49
N LEU A 110 6.10 3.40 2.84
CA LEU A 110 5.27 4.61 2.97
C LEU A 110 4.76 5.09 1.61
N SER A 111 5.54 4.91 0.52
CA SER A 111 5.08 5.30 -0.81
C SER A 111 3.85 4.50 -1.25
N ILE A 112 3.85 3.18 -1.05
CA ILE A 112 2.68 2.33 -1.36
C ILE A 112 1.52 2.59 -0.41
N PHE A 113 1.81 2.88 0.86
CA PHE A 113 0.79 3.19 1.86
C PHE A 113 0.08 4.50 1.53
N ARG A 114 0.81 5.55 1.19
CA ARG A 114 0.25 6.84 0.76
C ARG A 114 -0.58 6.70 -0.50
N ARG A 115 -0.08 5.98 -1.50
CA ARG A 115 -0.84 5.68 -2.72
C ARG A 115 -2.16 4.96 -2.42
N HIS A 116 -2.12 3.92 -1.57
CA HIS A 116 -3.34 3.24 -1.12
C HIS A 116 -4.31 4.21 -0.44
N ASN A 117 -3.81 5.11 0.43
CA ASN A 117 -4.65 6.08 1.12
C ASN A 117 -5.28 7.09 0.14
N ASP A 118 -4.54 7.51 -0.88
CA ASP A 118 -5.06 8.40 -1.93
C ASP A 118 -6.16 7.72 -2.76
N ASP A 119 -6.00 6.43 -3.05
CA ASP A 119 -7.00 5.67 -3.78
C ASP A 119 -8.28 5.46 -2.96
N ILE A 120 -8.18 5.06 -1.69
CA ILE A 120 -9.36 4.90 -0.82
C ILE A 120 -10.04 6.24 -0.48
N ARG A 121 -9.33 7.36 -0.54
CA ARG A 121 -9.90 8.70 -0.33
C ARG A 121 -10.90 9.07 -1.42
N LYS A 122 -10.71 8.60 -2.64
CA LYS A 122 -11.64 8.80 -3.76
C LYS A 122 -12.96 8.05 -3.57
N LEU A 123 -12.98 7.04 -2.70
CA LEU A 123 -14.15 6.21 -2.41
C LEU A 123 -14.98 6.73 -1.22
N ILE A 124 -14.62 7.88 -0.63
CA ILE A 124 -15.39 8.49 0.45
C ILE A 124 -16.78 8.90 -0.06
N GLY A 125 -17.82 8.45 0.63
CA GLY A 125 -19.22 8.70 0.26
C GLY A 125 -19.77 7.77 -0.84
N ILE A 126 -18.93 6.86 -1.38
CA ILE A 126 -19.36 5.81 -2.33
C ILE A 126 -19.36 4.45 -1.62
N GLU A 127 -18.20 4.04 -1.10
CA GLU A 127 -18.01 2.74 -0.43
C GLU A 127 -17.44 2.88 0.99
N LEU A 128 -16.82 4.02 1.29
CA LEU A 128 -16.06 4.21 2.52
C LEU A 128 -16.48 5.47 3.27
N GLU A 129 -16.58 5.33 4.57
CA GLU A 129 -16.73 6.44 5.50
C GLU A 129 -15.41 7.20 5.68
N LYS A 130 -15.48 8.53 5.78
CA LYS A 130 -14.33 9.42 6.05
C LYS A 130 -13.50 8.94 7.24
N ARG A 131 -14.14 8.42 8.31
CA ARG A 131 -13.47 7.87 9.49
C ARG A 131 -12.56 6.69 9.17
N THR A 132 -12.91 5.88 8.17
CA THR A 132 -12.07 4.76 7.73
C THR A 132 -10.79 5.27 7.11
N VAL A 133 -10.86 6.26 6.21
CA VAL A 133 -9.68 6.87 5.56
C VAL A 133 -8.79 7.55 6.61
N THR A 134 -9.36 8.33 7.54
CA THR A 134 -8.61 8.96 8.65
C THR A 134 -7.83 7.93 9.49
N ARG A 135 -8.35 6.71 9.64
CA ARG A 135 -7.65 5.62 10.34
C ARG A 135 -6.42 5.14 9.56
N TYR A 136 -6.53 4.99 8.25
CA TYR A 136 -5.39 4.64 7.39
C TYR A 136 -4.34 5.75 7.37
N ASP A 137 -4.74 7.02 7.32
CA ASP A 137 -3.82 8.16 7.41
C ASP A 137 -3.05 8.18 8.74
N SER A 138 -3.76 7.92 9.84
CA SER A 138 -3.13 7.81 11.17
C SER A 138 -2.17 6.61 11.24
N CYS A 139 -2.56 5.47 10.65
CA CYS A 139 -1.71 4.28 10.58
C CYS A 139 -0.40 4.57 9.81
N CYS A 140 -0.49 5.24 8.67
CA CYS A 140 0.67 5.64 7.85
C CYS A 140 1.58 6.60 8.61
N ARG A 141 1.04 7.62 9.28
CA ARG A 141 1.80 8.57 10.09
C ARG A 141 2.52 7.90 11.26
N TYR A 142 1.86 7.02 12.00
CA TYR A 142 2.49 6.29 13.10
C TYR A 142 3.57 5.31 12.62
N MET A 143 3.41 4.78 11.41
CA MET A 143 4.43 3.98 10.75
C MET A 143 5.67 4.83 10.42
N GLU A 144 5.46 6.02 9.84
CA GLU A 144 6.55 6.98 9.54
C GLU A 144 7.31 7.37 10.80
N ASP A 145 6.60 7.69 11.89
CA ASP A 145 7.22 8.03 13.18
C ASP A 145 8.06 6.86 13.72
N MET A 146 7.57 5.63 13.61
CA MET A 146 8.32 4.43 14.03
C MET A 146 9.56 4.21 13.17
N ILE A 147 9.46 4.34 11.85
CA ILE A 147 10.59 4.19 10.93
C ILE A 147 11.69 5.19 11.28
N LYS A 148 11.35 6.45 11.54
CA LYS A 148 12.31 7.48 11.95
C LYS A 148 12.95 7.15 13.30
N ALA A 149 12.15 6.70 14.27
CA ALA A 149 12.63 6.45 15.63
C ALA A 149 13.49 5.18 15.75
N VAL A 150 13.15 4.11 15.04
CA VAL A 150 13.80 2.80 15.17
C VAL A 150 14.90 2.58 14.12
N TYR A 151 14.66 3.03 12.89
CA TYR A 151 15.55 2.77 11.75
C TYR A 151 16.38 3.99 11.33
N GLY A 152 16.08 5.20 11.84
CA GLY A 152 16.76 6.45 11.46
C GLY A 152 16.62 6.80 9.98
N LYS A 153 15.54 6.33 9.33
CA LYS A 153 15.27 6.52 7.90
C LYS A 153 13.97 7.29 7.69
N ASP A 154 13.83 7.92 6.52
CA ASP A 154 12.56 8.55 6.13
C ASP A 154 11.56 7.52 5.58
N ASP A 155 12.02 6.40 5.03
CA ASP A 155 11.20 5.29 4.54
C ASP A 155 12.04 4.00 4.47
N VAL A 156 11.39 2.85 4.31
CA VAL A 156 12.02 1.53 4.19
C VAL A 156 11.57 0.84 2.90
N THR A 157 12.46 0.04 2.31
CA THR A 157 12.11 -0.79 1.16
C THR A 157 11.20 -1.94 1.58
N LEU A 158 10.38 -2.46 0.67
CA LEU A 158 9.51 -3.61 0.96
C LEU A 158 10.30 -4.86 1.40
N ALA A 159 11.56 -4.99 0.97
CA ALA A 159 12.44 -6.09 1.38
C ALA A 159 12.85 -6.03 2.86
N GLU A 160 12.86 -4.83 3.46
CA GLU A 160 13.16 -4.62 4.88
C GLU A 160 11.95 -4.89 5.78
N VAL A 161 10.75 -5.00 5.20
CA VAL A 161 9.51 -5.27 5.96
C VAL A 161 9.39 -6.76 6.23
N ASN A 162 9.87 -7.17 7.39
CA ASN A 162 9.84 -8.56 7.88
C ASN A 162 9.03 -8.68 9.17
N GLY A 163 8.98 -9.87 9.79
CA GLY A 163 8.24 -10.09 11.04
C GLY A 163 8.77 -9.27 12.23
N GLU A 164 10.05 -8.90 12.24
CA GLU A 164 10.64 -8.00 13.24
C GLU A 164 10.12 -6.57 13.08
N PHE A 165 10.04 -6.09 11.85
CA PHE A 165 9.42 -4.79 11.53
C PHE A 165 7.97 -4.71 12.03
N VAL A 166 7.19 -5.78 11.82
CA VAL A 166 5.81 -5.87 12.31
C VAL A 166 5.74 -5.75 13.83
N ARG A 167 6.65 -6.42 14.55
CA ARG A 167 6.76 -6.33 16.02
C ARG A 167 7.16 -4.93 16.49
N HIS A 168 8.13 -4.27 15.82
CA HIS A 168 8.52 -2.90 16.14
C HIS A 168 7.34 -1.93 16.01
N TYR A 169 6.55 -2.07 14.95
CA TYR A 169 5.37 -1.23 14.79
C TYR A 169 4.31 -1.49 15.88
N GLU A 170 4.06 -2.75 16.23
CA GLU A 170 3.15 -3.11 17.31
C GLU A 170 3.61 -2.51 18.66
N MET A 171 4.91 -2.62 18.97
CA MET A 171 5.49 -2.04 20.20
C MET A 171 5.42 -0.52 20.20
N HIS A 172 5.68 0.13 19.08
CA HIS A 172 5.55 1.58 18.94
C HIS A 172 4.11 2.05 19.23
N LEU A 173 3.11 1.34 18.71
CA LEU A 173 1.70 1.64 18.97
C LEU A 173 1.34 1.49 20.45
N LYS A 174 1.85 0.45 21.12
CA LYS A 174 1.57 0.17 22.53
C LYS A 174 2.30 1.12 23.48
N VAL A 175 3.60 1.29 23.30
CA VAL A 175 4.49 1.98 24.23
C VAL A 175 4.56 3.47 23.95
N VAL A 176 4.85 3.85 22.70
CA VAL A 176 5.06 5.26 22.35
C VAL A 176 3.73 5.99 22.17
N ARG A 177 2.74 5.34 21.52
CA ARG A 177 1.41 5.94 21.29
C ARG A 177 0.39 5.65 22.38
N GLY A 178 0.68 4.78 23.32
CA GLY A 178 -0.23 4.42 24.42
C GLY A 178 -1.56 3.83 23.95
N CYS A 179 -1.59 3.18 22.79
CA CYS A 179 -2.81 2.66 22.20
C CYS A 179 -3.34 1.46 22.99
N GLN A 180 -4.64 1.45 23.27
CA GLN A 180 -5.33 0.28 23.84
C GLN A 180 -5.27 -0.92 22.88
N ALA A 181 -5.31 -2.15 23.43
CA ALA A 181 -5.13 -3.40 22.69
C ALA A 181 -5.99 -3.49 21.42
N ASN A 182 -7.28 -3.20 21.50
CA ASN A 182 -8.18 -3.24 20.33
C ASN A 182 -7.87 -2.15 19.29
N THR A 183 -7.30 -1.02 19.71
CA THR A 183 -6.85 0.05 18.81
C THR A 183 -5.59 -0.38 18.06
N VAL A 184 -4.64 -1.01 18.75
CA VAL A 184 -3.44 -1.61 18.12
C VAL A 184 -3.87 -2.59 17.04
N ILE A 185 -4.78 -3.53 17.37
CA ILE A 185 -5.28 -4.52 16.41
C ILE A 185 -5.88 -3.85 15.14
N ARG A 186 -6.63 -2.75 15.32
CA ARG A 186 -7.20 -2.01 14.18
C ARG A 186 -6.12 -1.43 13.27
N TYR A 187 -5.06 -0.84 13.81
CA TYR A 187 -3.94 -0.34 13.03
C TYR A 187 -3.14 -1.47 12.36
N MET A 188 -2.89 -2.57 13.09
CA MET A 188 -2.23 -3.75 12.53
C MET A 188 -3.02 -4.36 11.36
N LYS A 189 -4.35 -4.39 11.43
CA LYS A 189 -5.22 -4.82 10.31
C LYS A 189 -5.13 -3.88 9.12
N CYS A 190 -5.04 -2.55 9.33
CA CYS A 190 -4.82 -1.58 8.25
C CYS A 190 -3.46 -1.82 7.57
N PHE A 191 -2.40 -1.99 8.35
CA PHE A 191 -1.07 -2.31 7.84
C PHE A 191 -1.07 -3.64 7.07
N LYS A 192 -1.63 -4.70 7.64
CA LYS A 192 -1.74 -6.00 6.97
C LYS A 192 -2.45 -5.91 5.62
N LYS A 193 -3.52 -5.11 5.50
CA LYS A 193 -4.23 -4.91 4.22
C LYS A 193 -3.32 -4.30 3.15
N VAL A 194 -2.49 -3.31 3.49
CA VAL A 194 -1.53 -2.69 2.56
C VAL A 194 -0.44 -3.68 2.13
N ILE A 195 0.06 -4.50 3.07
CA ILE A 195 1.03 -5.57 2.75
C ILE A 195 0.41 -6.63 1.84
N HIS A 196 -0.82 -7.06 2.11
CA HIS A 196 -1.51 -8.03 1.23
C HIS A 196 -1.74 -7.46 -0.18
N MET A 197 -1.99 -6.16 -0.32
CA MET A 197 -2.03 -5.51 -1.63
C MET A 197 -0.65 -5.58 -2.32
N ALA A 198 0.45 -5.37 -1.59
CA ALA A 198 1.79 -5.47 -2.14
C ALA A 198 2.13 -6.91 -2.56
N LEU A 199 1.71 -7.92 -1.80
CA LEU A 199 1.85 -9.34 -2.14
C LEU A 199 1.03 -9.70 -3.39
N ALA A 200 -0.24 -9.28 -3.45
CA ALA A 200 -1.12 -9.54 -4.59
C ALA A 200 -0.61 -8.89 -5.90
N ASN A 201 0.14 -7.80 -5.81
CA ASN A 201 0.79 -7.16 -6.95
C ASN A 201 2.23 -7.66 -7.20
N GLU A 202 2.66 -8.73 -6.51
CA GLU A 202 4.00 -9.32 -6.63
C GLU A 202 5.15 -8.34 -6.30
N TRP A 203 4.87 -7.30 -5.50
CA TRP A 203 5.89 -6.34 -5.04
C TRP A 203 6.68 -6.86 -3.84
N MET A 204 6.15 -7.89 -3.18
CA MET A 204 6.77 -8.65 -2.09
C MET A 204 6.61 -10.15 -2.36
N THR A 205 7.59 -10.94 -1.94
CA THR A 205 7.56 -12.41 -2.10
C THR A 205 7.21 -13.15 -0.82
N LYS A 206 7.37 -12.52 0.36
CA LYS A 206 7.11 -13.14 1.68
C LYS A 206 6.14 -12.27 2.48
N ASP A 207 5.15 -12.91 3.11
CA ASP A 207 4.23 -12.23 4.03
C ASP A 207 4.89 -12.07 5.40
N PRO A 208 5.16 -10.83 5.88
CA PRO A 208 5.74 -10.58 7.19
C PRO A 208 4.77 -10.87 8.35
N PHE A 209 3.49 -11.12 8.08
CA PHE A 209 2.47 -11.45 9.07
C PHE A 209 2.26 -12.95 9.27
N VAL A 210 3.08 -13.81 8.64
CA VAL A 210 3.00 -15.26 8.86
C VAL A 210 3.11 -15.59 10.35
N GLY A 211 2.16 -16.36 10.88
CA GLY A 211 2.11 -16.73 12.29
C GLY A 211 1.62 -15.62 13.24
N ILE A 212 1.27 -14.43 12.75
CA ILE A 212 0.74 -13.34 13.58
C ILE A 212 -0.79 -13.32 13.51
N HIS A 213 -1.42 -13.61 14.64
CA HIS A 213 -2.87 -13.61 14.79
C HIS A 213 -3.33 -12.45 15.68
N PHE A 214 -4.37 -11.75 15.23
CA PHE A 214 -4.97 -10.64 15.99
C PHE A 214 -6.34 -11.06 16.52
N SER A 215 -6.44 -11.24 17.83
CA SER A 215 -7.70 -11.49 18.53
C SER A 215 -8.11 -10.25 19.31
N ALA A 216 -9.29 -9.71 18.98
CA ALA A 216 -9.83 -8.57 19.73
C ALA A 216 -10.27 -9.02 21.11
N LYS A 217 -9.91 -8.25 22.14
CA LYS A 217 -10.38 -8.48 23.49
C LYS A 217 -11.85 -8.06 23.59
N PRO A 218 -12.70 -8.88 24.20
CA PRO A 218 -14.07 -8.46 24.49
C PRO A 218 -14.05 -7.21 25.37
N VAL A 219 -14.93 -6.28 25.07
CA VAL A 219 -15.11 -5.06 25.86
C VAL A 219 -16.44 -5.17 26.55
N ASN A 220 -16.43 -5.29 27.88
CA ASN A 220 -17.63 -5.13 28.66
C ASN A 220 -18.08 -3.67 28.54
N LYS A 221 -19.31 -3.48 28.16
CA LYS A 221 -19.95 -2.16 28.16
C LYS A 221 -20.96 -2.14 29.30
N ASP A 222 -20.90 -1.08 30.09
CA ASP A 222 -21.92 -0.85 31.07
C ASP A 222 -23.25 -0.60 30.33
N VAL A 223 -24.29 -1.21 30.84
CA VAL A 223 -25.66 -1.07 30.36
C VAL A 223 -26.53 -0.60 31.50
N LEU A 224 -27.51 0.25 31.23
CA LEU A 224 -28.48 0.67 32.24
C LEU A 224 -29.41 -0.48 32.58
N THR A 225 -29.65 -0.63 33.85
CA THR A 225 -30.66 -1.52 34.37
C THR A 225 -32.07 -0.95 34.11
N LYS A 226 -33.11 -1.77 34.25
CA LYS A 226 -34.49 -1.32 34.13
C LYS A 226 -34.82 -0.22 35.12
N ASP A 227 -34.37 -0.34 36.37
CA ASP A 227 -34.62 0.63 37.45
C ASP A 227 -33.96 1.99 37.12
N GLU A 228 -32.73 1.97 36.58
CA GLU A 228 -32.05 3.18 36.14
C GLU A 228 -32.75 3.87 34.94
N LEU A 229 -33.31 3.09 34.00
CA LEU A 229 -34.15 3.60 32.94
C LEU A 229 -35.43 4.24 33.49
N ASP A 230 -36.09 3.60 34.45
CA ASP A 230 -37.31 4.12 35.09
C ASP A 230 -37.04 5.43 35.85
N ILE A 231 -35.87 5.56 36.48
CA ILE A 231 -35.43 6.82 37.10
C ILE A 231 -35.26 7.90 36.03
N LEU A 232 -34.61 7.56 34.90
CA LEU A 232 -34.41 8.51 33.78
C LEU A 232 -35.75 9.00 33.19
N ILE A 233 -36.71 8.09 33.01
CA ILE A 233 -38.05 8.41 32.49
C ILE A 233 -38.75 9.42 33.39
N LYS A 234 -38.70 9.22 34.71
CA LYS A 234 -39.36 10.07 35.69
C LYS A 234 -38.62 11.38 35.98
N ARG A 235 -37.34 11.48 35.57
CA ARG A 235 -36.49 12.64 35.91
C ARG A 235 -36.94 13.87 35.17
N GLN A 236 -37.25 14.93 35.90
CA GLN A 236 -37.45 16.28 35.36
C GLN A 236 -36.12 17.04 35.37
N PHE A 237 -35.84 17.74 34.26
CA PHE A 237 -34.64 18.55 34.13
C PHE A 237 -35.03 20.05 34.08
N ARG A 238 -34.28 20.89 34.79
CA ARG A 238 -34.47 22.34 34.72
C ARG A 238 -34.15 22.93 33.34
N ILE A 239 -33.31 22.25 32.56
CA ILE A 239 -32.84 22.64 31.22
C ILE A 239 -33.56 21.82 30.19
N LYS A 240 -34.44 22.40 29.39
CA LYS A 240 -35.23 21.72 28.33
C LYS A 240 -34.35 20.91 27.34
N ARG A 241 -33.15 21.39 27.04
CA ARG A 241 -32.20 20.64 26.20
C ARG A 241 -31.86 19.25 26.76
N LEU A 242 -31.75 19.12 28.05
CA LEU A 242 -31.44 17.83 28.70
C LEU A 242 -32.65 16.89 28.66
N GLU A 243 -33.88 17.41 28.74
CA GLU A 243 -35.10 16.61 28.53
C GLU A 243 -35.12 16.03 27.12
N TYR A 244 -34.86 16.85 26.12
CA TYR A 244 -34.79 16.38 24.74
C TYR A 244 -33.69 15.29 24.53
N VAL A 245 -32.50 15.49 25.11
CA VAL A 245 -31.43 14.49 25.04
C VAL A 245 -31.83 13.19 25.72
N ARG A 246 -32.49 13.26 26.89
CA ARG A 246 -33.05 12.09 27.60
C ARG A 246 -34.06 11.35 26.69
N ASP A 247 -35.01 12.08 26.10
CA ASP A 247 -36.08 11.48 25.31
C ASP A 247 -35.53 10.77 24.06
N VAL A 248 -34.57 11.37 23.36
CA VAL A 248 -33.87 10.73 22.23
C VAL A 248 -33.08 9.52 22.70
N PHE A 249 -32.40 9.59 23.84
CA PHE A 249 -31.67 8.45 24.40
C PHE A 249 -32.61 7.29 24.74
N LEU A 250 -33.71 7.55 25.45
CA LEU A 250 -34.72 6.56 25.79
C LEU A 250 -35.35 5.96 24.54
N PHE A 251 -35.66 6.78 23.54
CA PHE A 251 -36.17 6.30 22.26
C PHE A 251 -35.19 5.31 21.61
N CYS A 252 -33.88 5.62 21.57
CA CYS A 252 -32.86 4.72 21.08
C CYS A 252 -32.74 3.43 21.90
N CYS A 253 -32.89 3.50 23.24
CA CYS A 253 -32.88 2.33 24.11
C CYS A 253 -34.07 1.38 23.84
N PHE A 254 -35.27 1.91 23.69
CA PHE A 254 -36.47 1.09 23.49
C PHE A 254 -36.64 0.58 22.06
N THR A 255 -36.15 1.31 21.05
CA THR A 255 -36.28 0.91 19.65
C THR A 255 -35.08 0.12 19.12
N GLY A 256 -33.93 0.18 19.82
CA GLY A 256 -32.65 -0.40 19.34
C GLY A 256 -32.03 0.36 18.16
N ILE A 257 -32.60 1.52 17.77
CA ILE A 257 -32.11 2.32 16.65
C ILE A 257 -30.87 3.10 17.07
N ALA A 258 -29.83 3.14 16.21
CA ALA A 258 -28.66 3.96 16.47
C ALA A 258 -29.01 5.46 16.44
N TYR A 259 -28.30 6.29 17.23
CA TYR A 259 -28.58 7.72 17.30
C TYR A 259 -28.61 8.41 15.92
N ILE A 260 -27.70 8.06 14.99
CA ILE A 260 -27.67 8.64 13.66
C ILE A 260 -28.95 8.33 12.86
N ASP A 261 -29.43 7.11 12.99
CA ASP A 261 -30.67 6.65 12.32
C ASP A 261 -31.91 7.31 12.95
N ALA A 262 -31.89 7.50 14.29
CA ALA A 262 -32.94 8.21 15.02
C ALA A 262 -32.95 9.71 14.65
N TYR A 263 -31.78 10.34 14.50
CA TYR A 263 -31.67 11.73 14.06
C TYR A 263 -32.20 11.97 12.64
N ALA A 264 -31.98 10.98 11.75
CA ALA A 264 -32.47 11.02 10.36
C ALA A 264 -33.88 10.43 10.19
N LEU A 265 -34.61 10.15 11.28
CA LEU A 265 -35.97 9.61 11.22
C LEU A 265 -36.95 10.67 10.71
N ARG A 266 -37.84 10.27 9.82
CA ARG A 266 -38.90 11.12 9.23
C ARG A 266 -40.22 10.43 9.35
N ALA A 267 -41.36 11.16 9.17
CA ALA A 267 -42.70 10.63 9.21
C ALA A 267 -42.93 9.49 8.22
N GLU A 268 -42.33 9.53 7.05
CA GLU A 268 -42.38 8.49 6.02
C GLU A 268 -41.81 7.12 6.45
N HIS A 269 -40.94 7.11 7.48
CA HIS A 269 -40.40 5.88 8.05
C HIS A 269 -41.36 5.22 9.05
N ILE A 270 -42.46 5.88 9.44
CA ILE A 270 -43.48 5.35 10.34
C ILE A 270 -44.60 4.77 9.51
N VAL A 271 -44.72 3.47 9.50
CA VAL A 271 -45.77 2.74 8.74
C VAL A 271 -46.75 2.05 9.67
N ARG A 272 -47.99 1.89 9.24
CA ARG A 272 -49.01 1.11 9.94
C ARG A 272 -49.10 -0.27 9.30
N ASP A 273 -49.21 -1.29 10.16
CA ASP A 273 -49.50 -2.64 9.68
C ASP A 273 -51.02 -2.84 9.47
N ASN A 274 -51.38 -4.05 9.05
CA ASN A 274 -52.78 -4.41 8.81
C ASN A 274 -53.64 -4.44 10.09
N LYS A 275 -53.03 -4.41 11.27
CA LYS A 275 -53.72 -4.34 12.56
C LYS A 275 -53.80 -2.93 13.12
N GLY A 276 -53.19 -1.95 12.44
CA GLY A 276 -53.16 -0.56 12.84
C GLY A 276 -51.97 -0.19 13.73
N ASP A 277 -51.07 -1.13 14.03
CA ASP A 277 -49.88 -0.89 14.86
C ASP A 277 -48.86 -0.07 14.07
N LEU A 278 -48.11 0.78 14.81
CA LEU A 278 -47.05 1.64 14.24
C LEU A 278 -45.70 0.93 14.25
N TRP A 279 -45.07 0.92 13.09
CA TRP A 279 -43.74 0.34 12.89
C TRP A 279 -42.76 1.38 12.35
N ILE A 280 -41.49 1.27 12.75
CA ILE A 280 -40.40 2.06 12.17
C ILE A 280 -39.74 1.20 11.09
N LYS A 281 -39.85 1.60 9.83
CA LYS A 281 -39.21 0.97 8.68
C LYS A 281 -38.15 1.90 8.13
N LYS A 282 -36.89 1.66 8.50
CA LYS A 282 -35.71 2.46 8.08
C LYS A 282 -34.51 1.57 7.85
N THR A 283 -33.89 1.73 6.68
CA THR A 283 -32.59 1.12 6.40
C THR A 283 -31.52 1.78 7.25
N ARG A 284 -30.61 1.00 7.79
CA ARG A 284 -29.53 1.47 8.63
C ARG A 284 -28.49 2.21 7.79
N GLU A 285 -28.25 3.50 8.06
CA GLU A 285 -27.38 4.37 7.29
C GLU A 285 -25.92 3.89 7.19
N LYS A 286 -25.45 3.14 8.19
CA LYS A 286 -24.07 2.65 8.24
C LYS A 286 -23.83 1.39 7.39
N THR A 287 -24.82 0.58 7.11
CA THR A 287 -24.67 -0.76 6.51
C THR A 287 -25.61 -1.00 5.33
N ASP A 288 -26.50 -0.04 5.00
CA ASP A 288 -27.54 -0.15 3.97
C ASP A 288 -28.41 -1.42 4.09
N ILE A 289 -28.57 -1.92 5.34
CA ILE A 289 -29.37 -3.11 5.69
C ILE A 289 -30.57 -2.69 6.53
#